data_fbdfb7550dd6e99294ff04dad0cc924a
#
_entry.id   fbdfb7550dd6e99294ff04dad0cc924a
#
_cell.length_a   1.000
_cell.length_b   1.000
_cell.length_c   1.000
_cell.angle_alpha   90.00
_cell.angle_beta   90.00
_cell.angle_gamma   90.00
#
_symmetry.space_group_name_H-M   'P 1'
#
loop_
_entity.id
_entity.type
_entity.pdbx_description
1 polymer ?
#
loop_
_entity_poly.entity_id
_entity_poly.type
_entity_poly.pdbx_seq_one_letter_code
_entity_poly.pdbx_strand_id
1 'polypeptide(L)'
;MPISVNTNVGALAAMAASTQSSKALETAMTRLSTGKRINTAGDDAAGIAIAARLTSEVKGLGVALKNALDGQSLIDTTEGAQAEVTNILQRMRELAVKAANDTNSASDRKNIDAEVQQLVIEIDRISSTTTWAGVKILHGENALDQVPKALSFQVGFMDEDSQKIDVSVKSTSSKTLDILPTDTALTSVFTPPATGASNLVPFIDPTGGISFTPILPDTLNTASTLTVTRTSNTEIAFSGATYPLTGNITLPLAGKDIKITLTSAANAAAVSAVYKSAIEAALPGVLATISHSSGSLGDIVTLSKVATTNGSLEIKLNDKLVKVDVAPPALSTINDTSGANVSRTSGNSLTVSASTSGSAGAGAGTVSFLIGDKSFSVAVANAELQATVAANIKTAIDNASLGLTVTVSSGVVTFVQDDATVLTNLSKAIDAAKVPGVYMTESTTTPGTFSIAKHAFGAKTAEEALSALTRIDIAIEAINDQRSALGAISNRLTYTVNNLTNIVTNLDISRGRIEDADFALESANMARAQILQQAGTAMLAQANASKQDVLSLIK
;
A
#
# COMPACT_ATOMS: atom_id res chain seq x y z
N MET A 1 -79.58 -54.37 14.41
CA MET A 1 -79.26 -53.11 15.10
C MET A 1 -80.53 -52.49 15.61
N PRO A 2 -80.67 -52.04 16.83
CA PRO A 2 -81.86 -51.35 17.28
C PRO A 2 -82.00 -50.04 16.48
N ILE A 3 -83.17 -49.82 15.90
CA ILE A 3 -83.48 -48.63 15.11
C ILE A 3 -83.87 -47.52 16.04
N SER A 4 -82.85 -46.61 16.37
CA SER A 4 -83.14 -45.41 17.20
C SER A 4 -83.84 -44.35 16.33
N VAL A 5 -85.01 -43.89 16.74
CA VAL A 5 -85.82 -42.90 15.99
C VAL A 5 -85.24 -41.50 16.13
N ASN A 6 -84.68 -41.12 17.30
CA ASN A 6 -84.18 -39.81 17.55
C ASN A 6 -82.73 -39.52 17.06
N THR A 7 -81.96 -40.58 16.75
CA THR A 7 -80.54 -40.37 16.27
C THR A 7 -80.36 -41.10 14.96
N ASN A 8 -80.18 -40.37 13.84
CA ASN A 8 -79.89 -40.93 12.56
C ASN A 8 -78.37 -41.13 12.36
N VAL A 9 -77.85 -42.30 12.84
CA VAL A 9 -76.40 -42.63 12.78
C VAL A 9 -75.92 -42.66 11.34
N GLY A 10 -76.79 -43.18 10.39
CA GLY A 10 -76.46 -43.18 8.95
C GLY A 10 -76.31 -41.80 8.34
N ALA A 11 -77.21 -40.86 8.71
CA ALA A 11 -77.10 -39.45 8.28
C ALA A 11 -75.89 -38.73 8.90
N LEU A 12 -75.57 -38.99 10.19
CA LEU A 12 -74.42 -38.45 10.85
C LEU A 12 -73.09 -38.95 10.24
N ALA A 13 -73.03 -40.26 9.91
CA ALA A 13 -71.88 -40.82 9.23
C ALA A 13 -71.71 -40.27 7.80
N ALA A 14 -72.84 -40.15 7.02
CA ALA A 14 -72.81 -39.54 5.71
C ALA A 14 -72.42 -38.05 5.74
N MET A 15 -72.87 -37.30 6.73
CA MET A 15 -72.50 -35.93 6.92
C MET A 15 -71.02 -35.76 7.30
N ALA A 16 -70.47 -36.60 8.18
CA ALA A 16 -69.06 -36.64 8.52
C ALA A 16 -68.19 -36.95 7.26
N ALA A 17 -68.59 -37.99 6.49
CA ALA A 17 -67.92 -38.36 5.25
C ALA A 17 -67.98 -37.21 4.19
N SER A 18 -69.13 -36.56 4.05
CA SER A 18 -69.28 -35.41 3.16
C SER A 18 -68.40 -34.24 3.55
N THR A 19 -68.34 -33.90 4.86
CA THR A 19 -67.47 -32.88 5.40
C THR A 19 -65.98 -33.18 5.16
N GLN A 20 -65.59 -34.45 5.36
CA GLN A 20 -64.22 -34.89 5.07
C GLN A 20 -63.88 -34.79 3.57
N SER A 21 -64.80 -35.17 2.71
CA SER A 21 -64.63 -35.09 1.25
C SER A 21 -64.55 -33.63 0.78
N SER A 22 -65.36 -32.73 1.36
CA SER A 22 -65.29 -31.29 1.08
C SER A 22 -63.95 -30.69 1.47
N LYS A 23 -63.39 -31.02 2.65
CA LYS A 23 -62.04 -30.59 3.07
C LYS A 23 -60.97 -31.15 2.14
N ALA A 24 -61.05 -32.41 1.73
CA ALA A 24 -60.09 -33.00 0.79
C ALA A 24 -60.16 -32.33 -0.59
N LEU A 25 -61.37 -31.98 -1.04
CA LEU A 25 -61.57 -31.22 -2.29
C LEU A 25 -60.94 -29.83 -2.20
N GLU A 26 -61.20 -29.09 -1.14
CA GLU A 26 -60.64 -27.74 -0.88
C GLU A 26 -59.11 -27.78 -0.85
N THR A 27 -58.52 -28.77 -0.15
CA THR A 27 -57.06 -28.95 -0.08
C THR A 27 -56.50 -29.26 -1.48
N ALA A 28 -57.08 -30.18 -2.22
CA ALA A 28 -56.62 -30.51 -3.57
C ALA A 28 -56.76 -29.31 -4.53
N MET A 29 -57.86 -28.56 -4.46
CA MET A 29 -58.06 -27.31 -5.22
C MET A 29 -57.01 -26.27 -4.88
N THR A 30 -56.72 -26.04 -3.61
CA THR A 30 -55.71 -25.09 -3.15
C THR A 30 -54.32 -25.48 -3.68
N ARG A 31 -53.93 -26.76 -3.56
CA ARG A 31 -52.67 -27.28 -4.05
C ARG A 31 -52.52 -27.18 -5.57
N LEU A 32 -53.60 -27.48 -6.32
CA LEU A 32 -53.62 -27.31 -7.77
C LEU A 32 -53.52 -25.84 -8.20
N SER A 33 -54.22 -24.95 -7.49
CA SER A 33 -54.24 -23.51 -7.79
C SER A 33 -52.89 -22.86 -7.50
N THR A 34 -52.21 -23.24 -6.41
CA THR A 34 -50.91 -22.65 -5.99
C THR A 34 -49.73 -23.39 -6.60
N GLY A 35 -49.91 -24.61 -7.10
CA GLY A 35 -48.83 -25.51 -7.50
C GLY A 35 -48.01 -26.05 -6.32
N LYS A 36 -48.44 -25.76 -5.08
CA LYS A 36 -47.70 -26.13 -3.88
C LYS A 36 -48.44 -27.16 -3.03
N ARG A 37 -47.73 -28.20 -2.59
CA ARG A 37 -48.20 -29.21 -1.64
C ARG A 37 -48.43 -28.64 -0.25
N ILE A 38 -47.53 -27.70 0.17
CA ILE A 38 -47.53 -27.05 1.47
C ILE A 38 -47.94 -25.60 1.29
N ASN A 39 -49.11 -25.24 1.74
CA ASN A 39 -49.66 -23.86 1.63
C ASN A 39 -49.75 -23.16 3.00
N THR A 40 -49.99 -23.95 4.06
CA THR A 40 -50.13 -23.44 5.43
C THR A 40 -49.23 -24.20 6.38
N ALA A 41 -48.95 -23.59 7.55
CA ALA A 41 -48.17 -24.25 8.61
C ALA A 41 -48.86 -25.54 9.14
N GLY A 42 -50.17 -25.67 8.95
CA GLY A 42 -50.93 -26.86 9.32
C GLY A 42 -50.70 -28.06 8.38
N ASP A 43 -50.20 -27.81 7.14
CA ASP A 43 -49.92 -28.90 6.18
C ASP A 43 -48.63 -29.63 6.55
N ASP A 44 -47.54 -28.85 6.86
CA ASP A 44 -46.24 -29.37 7.26
C ASP A 44 -45.42 -28.23 7.85
N ALA A 45 -45.37 -28.10 9.18
CA ALA A 45 -44.65 -27.05 9.88
C ALA A 45 -43.11 -27.15 9.68
N ALA A 46 -42.58 -28.38 9.60
CA ALA A 46 -41.16 -28.61 9.36
C ALA A 46 -40.76 -28.26 7.93
N GLY A 47 -41.59 -28.71 6.96
CA GLY A 47 -41.41 -28.42 5.54
C GLY A 47 -41.44 -26.93 5.24
N ILE A 48 -42.36 -26.16 5.81
CA ILE A 48 -42.42 -24.69 5.66
C ILE A 48 -41.16 -24.01 6.21
N ALA A 49 -40.68 -24.41 7.40
CA ALA A 49 -39.50 -23.83 7.98
C ALA A 49 -38.25 -24.08 7.12
N ILE A 50 -38.09 -25.29 6.58
CA ILE A 50 -36.97 -25.63 5.69
C ILE A 50 -37.11 -24.87 4.36
N ALA A 51 -38.28 -24.85 3.77
CA ALA A 51 -38.55 -24.16 2.50
C ALA A 51 -38.33 -22.63 2.61
N ALA A 52 -38.73 -22.03 3.74
CA ALA A 52 -38.49 -20.61 4.01
C ALA A 52 -36.98 -20.29 4.11
N ARG A 53 -36.20 -21.16 4.78
CA ARG A 53 -34.74 -21.03 4.86
C ARG A 53 -34.10 -21.18 3.47
N LEU A 54 -34.45 -22.23 2.71
CA LEU A 54 -33.95 -22.41 1.37
C LEU A 54 -34.30 -21.23 0.44
N THR A 55 -35.51 -20.66 0.60
CA THR A 55 -35.94 -19.48 -0.17
C THR A 55 -35.07 -18.27 0.18
N SER A 56 -34.72 -18.08 1.44
CA SER A 56 -33.82 -17.02 1.87
C SER A 56 -32.40 -17.19 1.28
N GLU A 57 -31.88 -18.43 1.33
CA GLU A 57 -30.58 -18.78 0.74
C GLU A 57 -30.56 -18.55 -0.76
N VAL A 58 -31.55 -19.03 -1.49
CA VAL A 58 -31.67 -18.83 -2.94
C VAL A 58 -31.72 -17.35 -3.32
N LYS A 59 -32.51 -16.55 -2.58
CA LYS A 59 -32.57 -15.11 -2.81
C LYS A 59 -31.22 -14.43 -2.51
N GLY A 60 -30.57 -14.79 -1.41
CA GLY A 60 -29.25 -14.27 -1.04
C GLY A 60 -28.18 -14.60 -2.09
N LEU A 61 -28.11 -15.87 -2.50
CA LEU A 61 -27.19 -16.32 -3.54
C LEU A 61 -27.52 -15.72 -4.92
N GLY A 62 -28.78 -15.47 -5.21
CA GLY A 62 -29.19 -14.77 -6.43
C GLY A 62 -28.71 -13.32 -6.48
N VAL A 63 -28.63 -12.63 -5.33
CA VAL A 63 -28.01 -11.29 -5.23
C VAL A 63 -26.49 -11.41 -5.34
N ALA A 64 -25.88 -12.39 -4.66
CA ALA A 64 -24.44 -12.64 -4.73
C ALA A 64 -23.98 -12.92 -6.17
N LEU A 65 -24.79 -13.66 -6.94
CA LEU A 65 -24.56 -13.92 -8.36
C LEU A 65 -24.55 -12.61 -9.18
N LYS A 66 -25.50 -11.70 -8.93
CA LYS A 66 -25.52 -10.38 -9.58
C LYS A 66 -24.29 -9.55 -9.20
N ASN A 67 -23.92 -9.54 -7.92
CA ASN A 67 -22.73 -8.84 -7.47
C ASN A 67 -21.45 -9.37 -8.16
N ALA A 68 -21.35 -10.68 -8.37
CA ALA A 68 -20.23 -11.28 -9.10
C ALA A 68 -20.19 -10.84 -10.57
N LEU A 69 -21.34 -10.77 -11.24
CA LEU A 69 -21.47 -10.26 -12.62
C LEU A 69 -21.14 -8.76 -12.70
N ASP A 70 -21.55 -7.98 -11.69
CA ASP A 70 -21.19 -6.57 -11.58
C ASP A 70 -19.67 -6.39 -11.44
N GLY A 71 -19.01 -7.26 -10.65
CA GLY A 71 -17.56 -7.30 -10.55
C GLY A 71 -16.86 -7.62 -11.88
N GLN A 72 -17.40 -8.55 -12.66
CA GLN A 72 -16.91 -8.85 -14.02
C GLN A 72 -17.06 -7.63 -14.95
N SER A 73 -18.23 -7.00 -14.95
CA SER A 73 -18.48 -5.80 -15.77
C SER A 73 -17.54 -4.65 -15.43
N LEU A 74 -17.21 -4.46 -14.15
CA LEU A 74 -16.21 -3.48 -13.72
C LEU A 74 -14.83 -3.83 -14.29
N ILE A 75 -14.42 -5.10 -14.21
CA ILE A 75 -13.11 -5.55 -14.72
C ILE A 75 -13.07 -5.35 -16.24
N ASP A 76 -14.08 -5.74 -16.98
CA ASP A 76 -14.14 -5.58 -18.43
C ASP A 76 -14.05 -4.11 -18.85
N THR A 77 -14.73 -3.20 -18.12
CA THR A 77 -14.65 -1.77 -18.35
C THR A 77 -13.24 -1.24 -18.07
N THR A 78 -12.61 -1.71 -17.00
CA THR A 78 -11.25 -1.33 -16.61
C THR A 78 -10.24 -1.82 -17.65
N GLU A 79 -10.35 -3.07 -18.06
CA GLU A 79 -9.46 -3.69 -19.05
C GLU A 79 -9.57 -3.01 -20.42
N GLY A 80 -10.77 -2.67 -20.85
CA GLY A 80 -10.99 -1.93 -22.10
C GLY A 80 -10.26 -0.59 -22.10
N ALA A 81 -10.38 0.18 -21.01
CA ALA A 81 -9.68 1.46 -20.89
C ALA A 81 -8.15 1.29 -20.78
N GLN A 82 -7.67 0.27 -20.07
CA GLN A 82 -6.24 -0.02 -19.97
C GLN A 82 -5.64 -0.49 -21.28
N ALA A 83 -6.38 -1.17 -22.12
CA ALA A 83 -5.95 -1.54 -23.46
C ALA A 83 -5.70 -0.30 -24.31
N GLU A 84 -6.58 0.70 -24.24
CA GLU A 84 -6.37 1.97 -24.96
C GLU A 84 -5.14 2.74 -24.43
N VAL A 85 -4.95 2.78 -23.11
CA VAL A 85 -3.73 3.38 -22.52
C VAL A 85 -2.48 2.65 -23.01
N THR A 86 -2.53 1.32 -23.11
CA THR A 86 -1.40 0.53 -23.64
C THR A 86 -1.12 0.88 -25.11
N ASN A 87 -2.15 1.03 -25.95
CA ASN A 87 -2.01 1.44 -27.35
C ASN A 87 -1.35 2.83 -27.47
N ILE A 88 -1.78 3.77 -26.62
CA ILE A 88 -1.19 5.12 -26.56
C ILE A 88 0.28 5.05 -26.15
N LEU A 89 0.62 4.28 -25.11
CA LEU A 89 2.01 4.10 -24.66
C LEU A 89 2.88 3.48 -25.77
N GLN A 90 2.38 2.52 -26.53
CA GLN A 90 3.08 1.95 -27.68
C GLN A 90 3.34 3.02 -28.75
N ARG A 91 2.36 3.87 -29.04
CA ARG A 91 2.53 4.99 -29.95
C ARG A 91 3.57 6.00 -29.46
N MET A 92 3.53 6.32 -28.16
CA MET A 92 4.53 7.18 -27.53
C MET A 92 5.93 6.58 -27.63
N ARG A 93 6.05 5.26 -27.49
CA ARG A 93 7.30 4.52 -27.64
C ARG A 93 7.87 4.67 -29.07
N GLU A 94 7.05 4.53 -30.10
CA GLU A 94 7.45 4.75 -31.50
C GLU A 94 7.98 6.17 -31.70
N LEU A 95 7.28 7.16 -31.15
CA LEU A 95 7.67 8.57 -31.24
C LEU A 95 8.99 8.84 -30.50
N ALA A 96 9.18 8.24 -29.32
CA ALA A 96 10.42 8.37 -28.56
C ALA A 96 11.61 7.72 -29.29
N VAL A 97 11.45 6.54 -29.90
CA VAL A 97 12.48 5.92 -30.74
C VAL A 97 12.81 6.81 -31.92
N LYS A 98 11.80 7.40 -32.56
CA LYS A 98 12.01 8.33 -33.67
C LYS A 98 12.77 9.58 -33.23
N ALA A 99 12.41 10.16 -32.05
CA ALA A 99 13.06 11.37 -31.54
C ALA A 99 14.51 11.12 -31.07
N ALA A 100 14.82 9.91 -30.60
CA ALA A 100 16.17 9.53 -30.17
C ALA A 100 17.20 9.48 -31.34
N ASN A 101 16.73 9.44 -32.60
CA ASN A 101 17.63 9.38 -33.74
C ASN A 101 18.31 10.75 -33.96
N ASP A 102 19.64 10.75 -34.11
CA ASP A 102 20.45 11.95 -34.31
C ASP A 102 20.23 12.65 -35.67
N THR A 103 19.58 11.98 -36.61
CA THR A 103 19.20 12.63 -37.89
C THR A 103 18.10 13.67 -37.78
N ASN A 104 17.38 13.71 -36.64
CA ASN A 104 16.33 14.68 -36.36
C ASN A 104 16.93 16.01 -35.87
N SER A 105 16.45 17.10 -36.45
CA SER A 105 16.76 18.45 -35.97
C SER A 105 16.03 18.73 -34.65
N ALA A 106 16.44 19.78 -33.93
CA ALA A 106 15.74 20.26 -32.74
C ALA A 106 14.27 20.64 -33.03
N SER A 107 13.99 21.13 -34.23
CA SER A 107 12.63 21.45 -34.68
C SER A 107 11.79 20.19 -34.87
N ASP A 108 12.36 19.15 -35.46
CA ASP A 108 11.66 17.86 -35.67
C ASP A 108 11.33 17.21 -34.35
N ARG A 109 12.31 17.18 -33.42
CA ARG A 109 12.08 16.67 -32.05
C ARG A 109 11.00 17.44 -31.31
N LYS A 110 10.97 18.79 -31.43
CA LYS A 110 9.92 19.61 -30.85
C LYS A 110 8.52 19.25 -31.38
N ASN A 111 8.41 18.96 -32.67
CA ASN A 111 7.13 18.53 -33.25
C ASN A 111 6.71 17.15 -32.77
N ILE A 112 7.67 16.21 -32.65
CA ILE A 112 7.43 14.89 -32.07
C ILE A 112 7.02 15.03 -30.61
N ASP A 113 7.70 15.87 -29.81
CA ASP A 113 7.37 16.14 -28.43
C ASP A 113 5.94 16.67 -28.27
N ALA A 114 5.50 17.57 -29.16
CA ALA A 114 4.13 18.08 -29.13
C ALA A 114 3.09 16.95 -29.29
N GLU A 115 3.35 15.95 -30.15
CA GLU A 115 2.49 14.76 -30.28
C GLU A 115 2.52 13.92 -29.00
N VAL A 116 3.71 13.69 -28.43
CA VAL A 116 3.88 12.96 -27.16
C VAL A 116 3.10 13.63 -26.03
N GLN A 117 3.17 14.97 -25.91
CA GLN A 117 2.43 15.70 -24.87
C GLN A 117 0.90 15.55 -25.01
N GLN A 118 0.37 15.56 -26.24
CA GLN A 118 -1.07 15.32 -26.47
C GLN A 118 -1.49 13.90 -26.08
N LEU A 119 -0.63 12.91 -26.31
CA LEU A 119 -0.88 11.53 -25.91
C LEU A 119 -0.88 11.36 -24.38
N VAL A 120 -0.02 12.09 -23.66
CA VAL A 120 -0.04 12.15 -22.19
C VAL A 120 -1.36 12.73 -21.67
N ILE A 121 -1.81 13.84 -22.26
CA ILE A 121 -3.10 14.46 -21.90
C ILE A 121 -4.25 13.48 -22.16
N GLU A 122 -4.19 12.71 -23.25
CA GLU A 122 -5.23 11.71 -23.54
C GLU A 122 -5.24 10.55 -22.53
N ILE A 123 -4.07 10.10 -22.05
CA ILE A 123 -3.99 9.12 -20.94
C ILE A 123 -4.67 9.67 -19.69
N ASP A 124 -4.38 10.92 -19.31
CA ASP A 124 -5.01 11.57 -18.15
C ASP A 124 -6.52 11.73 -18.35
N ARG A 125 -6.96 12.04 -19.58
CA ARG A 125 -8.38 12.09 -19.90
C ARG A 125 -9.04 10.74 -19.70
N ILE A 126 -8.48 9.66 -20.24
CA ILE A 126 -8.99 8.29 -20.08
C ILE A 126 -9.05 7.94 -18.59
N SER A 127 -7.97 8.19 -17.85
CA SER A 127 -7.91 7.91 -16.40
C SER A 127 -9.00 8.65 -15.62
N SER A 128 -9.26 9.92 -15.95
CA SER A 128 -10.21 10.77 -15.23
C SER A 128 -11.66 10.58 -15.64
N THR A 129 -11.93 10.13 -16.88
CA THR A 129 -13.29 9.98 -17.44
C THR A 129 -13.83 8.56 -17.37
N THR A 130 -12.98 7.55 -17.23
CA THR A 130 -13.43 6.16 -17.12
C THR A 130 -14.15 5.93 -15.81
N THR A 131 -15.45 5.68 -15.90
CA THR A 131 -16.32 5.46 -14.73
C THR A 131 -17.10 4.17 -14.88
N TRP A 132 -17.37 3.52 -13.76
CA TRP A 132 -18.31 2.40 -13.65
C TRP A 132 -19.33 2.73 -12.54
N ALA A 133 -20.60 2.65 -12.86
CA ALA A 133 -21.70 3.03 -11.95
C ALA A 133 -21.51 4.44 -11.31
N GLY A 134 -20.91 5.39 -12.05
CA GLY A 134 -20.64 6.75 -11.55
C GLY A 134 -19.37 6.89 -10.70
N VAL A 135 -18.65 5.79 -10.43
CA VAL A 135 -17.40 5.79 -9.68
C VAL A 135 -16.22 5.79 -10.66
N LYS A 136 -15.27 6.71 -10.48
CA LYS A 136 -14.01 6.71 -11.24
C LYS A 136 -13.18 5.50 -10.82
N ILE A 137 -12.77 4.68 -11.78
CA ILE A 137 -12.08 3.40 -11.51
C ILE A 137 -10.58 3.45 -11.78
N LEU A 138 -10.13 4.29 -12.71
CA LEU A 138 -8.71 4.44 -13.09
C LEU A 138 -8.03 5.65 -12.43
N HIS A 139 -8.71 6.32 -11.52
CA HIS A 139 -8.20 7.45 -10.75
C HIS A 139 -7.98 7.01 -9.31
N GLY A 140 -6.81 7.27 -8.72
CA GLY A 140 -6.49 6.87 -7.36
C GLY A 140 -7.41 7.51 -6.30
N GLU A 141 -7.44 6.97 -5.09
CA GLU A 141 -8.31 7.45 -4.01
C GLU A 141 -7.80 8.71 -3.31
N ASN A 142 -6.51 9.04 -3.46
CA ASN A 142 -5.90 10.21 -2.84
C ASN A 142 -5.51 11.27 -3.88
N ALA A 143 -5.22 12.49 -3.40
CA ALA A 143 -4.79 13.60 -4.26
C ALA A 143 -3.48 13.31 -5.02
N LEU A 144 -2.74 12.27 -4.62
CA LEU A 144 -1.50 11.83 -5.25
C LEU A 144 -1.69 10.66 -6.23
N ASP A 145 -2.91 10.13 -6.37
CA ASP A 145 -3.27 8.96 -7.19
C ASP A 145 -2.48 7.67 -6.87
N GLN A 146 -1.89 7.60 -5.68
CA GLN A 146 -0.98 6.51 -5.30
C GLN A 146 -1.68 5.34 -4.61
N VAL A 147 -2.87 5.57 -4.05
CA VAL A 147 -3.64 4.53 -3.38
C VAL A 147 -4.53 3.83 -4.40
N PRO A 148 -4.41 2.51 -4.60
CA PRO A 148 -5.28 1.77 -5.48
C PRO A 148 -6.74 1.88 -5.05
N LYS A 149 -7.65 1.95 -6.02
CA LYS A 149 -9.08 1.86 -5.76
C LYS A 149 -9.44 0.42 -5.41
N ALA A 150 -9.79 0.18 -4.16
CA ALA A 150 -10.23 -1.14 -3.70
C ALA A 150 -11.76 -1.20 -3.67
N LEU A 151 -12.32 -2.18 -4.36
CA LEU A 151 -13.76 -2.45 -4.42
C LEU A 151 -13.99 -3.89 -4.00
N SER A 152 -14.83 -4.10 -2.99
CA SER A 152 -15.14 -5.41 -2.43
C SER A 152 -16.52 -5.85 -2.89
N PHE A 153 -16.61 -7.02 -3.53
CA PHE A 153 -17.84 -7.63 -4.02
C PHE A 153 -18.25 -8.77 -3.11
N GLN A 154 -19.45 -8.66 -2.50
CA GLN A 154 -20.04 -9.74 -1.71
C GLN A 154 -20.59 -10.83 -2.63
N VAL A 155 -19.92 -11.97 -2.68
CA VAL A 155 -20.27 -13.12 -3.54
C VAL A 155 -20.82 -14.32 -2.75
N GLY A 156 -21.22 -14.07 -1.51
CA GLY A 156 -21.88 -15.05 -0.65
C GLY A 156 -23.04 -14.43 0.11
N PHE A 157 -23.86 -15.27 0.77
CA PHE A 157 -25.05 -14.83 1.50
C PHE A 157 -24.81 -14.63 3.01
N MET A 158 -23.61 -14.96 3.50
CA MET A 158 -23.18 -14.74 4.88
C MET A 158 -22.20 -13.57 4.97
N ASP A 159 -22.12 -12.94 6.12
CA ASP A 159 -21.16 -11.87 6.39
C ASP A 159 -19.83 -12.47 6.88
N GLU A 160 -19.09 -13.07 5.96
CA GLU A 160 -17.75 -13.60 6.19
C GLU A 160 -16.80 -13.04 5.13
N ASP A 161 -15.57 -12.70 5.53
CA ASP A 161 -14.56 -12.18 4.61
C ASP A 161 -14.17 -13.18 3.51
N SER A 162 -14.31 -14.48 3.78
CA SER A 162 -14.14 -15.56 2.78
C SER A 162 -15.13 -15.48 1.62
N GLN A 163 -16.25 -14.76 1.81
CA GLN A 163 -17.32 -14.59 0.82
C GLN A 163 -17.23 -13.25 0.07
N LYS A 164 -16.11 -12.54 0.18
CA LYS A 164 -15.82 -11.31 -0.54
C LYS A 164 -14.74 -11.55 -1.60
N ILE A 165 -14.83 -10.85 -2.69
CA ILE A 165 -13.79 -10.79 -3.72
C ILE A 165 -13.41 -9.32 -3.86
N ASP A 166 -12.16 -9.02 -3.52
CA ASP A 166 -11.61 -7.67 -3.62
C ASP A 166 -10.99 -7.47 -4.99
N VAL A 167 -11.37 -6.38 -5.64
CA VAL A 167 -10.81 -5.92 -6.91
C VAL A 167 -10.04 -4.63 -6.62
N SER A 168 -8.73 -4.68 -6.79
CA SER A 168 -7.86 -3.52 -6.59
C SER A 168 -7.41 -2.98 -7.94
N VAL A 169 -7.77 -1.72 -8.23
CA VAL A 169 -7.41 -1.04 -9.47
C VAL A 169 -6.45 0.10 -9.14
N LYS A 170 -5.24 0.04 -9.70
CA LYS A 170 -4.26 1.13 -9.59
C LYS A 170 -4.62 2.24 -10.58
N SER A 171 -4.25 3.48 -10.24
CA SER A 171 -4.40 4.60 -11.15
C SER A 171 -3.53 4.42 -12.40
N THR A 172 -4.05 4.85 -13.55
CA THR A 172 -3.31 4.93 -14.82
C THR A 172 -3.04 6.37 -15.25
N SER A 173 -3.07 7.33 -14.30
CA SER A 173 -2.72 8.73 -14.58
C SER A 173 -1.26 8.88 -14.99
N SER A 174 -0.94 9.92 -15.74
CA SER A 174 0.42 10.26 -16.15
C SER A 174 1.38 10.36 -14.95
N LYS A 175 0.86 10.79 -13.80
CA LYS A 175 1.61 10.91 -12.55
C LYS A 175 1.98 9.54 -11.99
N THR A 176 1.04 8.60 -11.94
CA THR A 176 1.27 7.23 -11.43
C THR A 176 2.16 6.42 -12.37
N LEU A 177 2.03 6.65 -13.68
CA LEU A 177 2.85 6.00 -14.71
C LEU A 177 4.22 6.66 -14.90
N ASP A 178 4.51 7.72 -14.14
CA ASP A 178 5.77 8.46 -14.23
C ASP A 178 6.06 9.09 -15.60
N ILE A 179 5.00 9.54 -16.29
CA ILE A 179 5.08 10.15 -17.63
C ILE A 179 4.61 11.61 -17.64
N LEU A 180 4.78 12.35 -16.52
CA LEU A 180 4.39 13.76 -16.42
C LEU A 180 5.23 14.63 -17.35
N PRO A 181 4.59 15.56 -18.08
CA PRO A 181 5.27 16.47 -19.01
C PRO A 181 6.01 17.63 -18.32
N THR A 182 5.79 17.83 -17.04
CA THR A 182 6.44 18.89 -16.26
C THR A 182 7.67 18.37 -15.55
N ASP A 183 8.75 19.14 -15.61
CA ASP A 183 9.87 18.99 -14.68
C ASP A 183 9.29 19.09 -13.26
N THR A 184 9.08 17.97 -12.61
CA THR A 184 9.12 17.95 -11.18
C THR A 184 10.61 18.06 -10.84
N ALA A 185 11.10 19.30 -10.78
CA ALA A 185 12.38 19.53 -10.17
C ALA A 185 12.32 18.86 -8.80
N LEU A 186 13.03 17.76 -8.65
CA LEU A 186 13.46 17.30 -7.33
C LEU A 186 14.52 18.32 -6.90
N THR A 187 14.06 19.54 -6.63
CA THR A 187 14.93 20.66 -6.24
C THR A 187 15.40 20.41 -4.82
N SER A 188 16.43 19.61 -4.68
CA SER A 188 17.32 19.75 -3.55
C SER A 188 18.58 20.42 -4.07
N VAL A 189 18.66 21.71 -3.84
CA VAL A 189 19.92 22.44 -4.00
C VAL A 189 20.82 22.00 -2.85
N PHE A 190 21.79 21.16 -3.16
CA PHE A 190 22.85 20.84 -2.20
C PHE A 190 23.90 21.94 -2.27
N THR A 191 24.02 22.70 -1.21
CA THR A 191 25.15 23.59 -0.98
C THR A 191 26.06 22.88 0.01
N PRO A 192 27.29 22.48 -0.36
CA PRO A 192 28.25 22.00 0.63
C PRO A 192 28.41 23.08 1.72
N PRO A 193 28.33 22.74 3.01
CA PRO A 193 28.61 23.71 4.04
C PRO A 193 30.07 24.16 3.92
N ALA A 194 30.27 25.46 3.97
CA ALA A 194 31.63 26.04 3.96
C ALA A 194 32.48 25.34 5.03
N THR A 195 33.57 24.77 4.59
CA THR A 195 34.71 24.21 5.35
C THR A 195 34.41 23.81 6.81
N GLY A 196 34.22 22.48 7.03
CA GLY A 196 34.28 21.92 8.39
C GLY A 196 33.18 21.01 8.86
N ALA A 197 32.19 20.67 8.03
CA ALA A 197 31.13 19.77 8.41
C ALA A 197 31.24 18.43 7.70
N SER A 198 31.47 17.42 8.48
CA SER A 198 31.64 16.02 8.10
C SER A 198 30.37 15.34 7.66
N ASN A 199 30.53 14.49 6.67
CA ASN A 199 29.70 13.36 6.20
C ASN A 199 28.18 13.57 6.09
N LEU A 200 27.78 13.68 4.84
CA LEU A 200 26.40 13.91 4.41
C LEU A 200 25.64 12.59 4.23
N VAL A 201 24.61 12.35 5.03
CA VAL A 201 23.59 11.33 4.75
C VAL A 201 22.40 12.03 4.10
N PRO A 202 22.10 11.81 2.81
CA PRO A 202 20.96 12.47 2.19
C PRO A 202 19.66 11.80 2.59
N PHE A 203 18.64 12.62 2.79
CA PHE A 203 17.25 12.24 2.99
C PHE A 203 16.42 12.80 1.84
N ILE A 204 15.45 12.02 1.35
CA ILE A 204 14.47 12.50 0.38
C ILE A 204 13.35 13.18 1.17
N ASP A 205 13.13 14.46 0.91
CA ASP A 205 12.05 15.21 1.51
C ASP A 205 10.70 14.83 0.87
N PRO A 206 9.55 15.09 1.55
CA PRO A 206 8.22 14.78 1.01
C PRO A 206 7.89 15.50 -0.32
N THR A 207 8.64 16.54 -0.67
CA THR A 207 8.51 17.26 -1.95
C THR A 207 9.41 16.69 -3.03
N GLY A 208 10.18 15.62 -2.73
CA GLY A 208 11.08 14.95 -3.66
C GLY A 208 12.48 15.55 -3.70
N GLY A 209 12.81 16.50 -2.81
CA GLY A 209 14.15 17.04 -2.66
C GLY A 209 15.07 16.09 -1.88
N ILE A 210 16.39 16.16 -2.15
CA ILE A 210 17.38 15.51 -1.31
C ILE A 210 17.88 16.53 -0.28
N SER A 211 17.59 16.25 0.98
CA SER A 211 18.13 16.99 2.11
C SER A 211 19.13 16.13 2.86
N PHE A 212 20.20 16.74 3.37
CA PHE A 212 21.15 16.04 4.23
C PHE A 212 20.84 16.21 5.71
N THR A 213 19.78 16.92 6.02
CA THR A 213 19.17 17.00 7.34
C THR A 213 17.76 16.44 7.27
N PRO A 214 17.35 15.56 8.17
CA PRO A 214 15.99 15.04 8.16
C PRO A 214 15.01 16.18 8.40
N ILE A 215 14.08 16.38 7.45
CA ILE A 215 13.02 17.37 7.58
C ILE A 215 11.82 16.70 8.26
N LEU A 216 11.38 17.26 9.35
CA LEU A 216 10.22 16.82 10.08
C LEU A 216 8.94 17.11 9.30
N PRO A 217 7.93 16.21 9.33
CA PRO A 217 6.65 16.45 8.68
C PRO A 217 5.92 17.64 9.31
N ASP A 218 5.10 18.34 8.53
CA ASP A 218 4.32 19.48 9.02
C ASP A 218 3.25 19.07 10.05
N THR A 219 2.80 17.81 10.02
CA THR A 219 1.86 17.24 10.97
C THR A 219 2.48 16.09 11.74
N LEU A 220 2.55 16.22 13.06
CA LEU A 220 3.02 15.19 13.96
C LEU A 220 1.82 14.49 14.61
N ASN A 221 1.80 13.17 14.57
CA ASN A 221 0.74 12.40 15.22
C ASN A 221 1.00 12.36 16.74
N THR A 222 0.04 12.83 17.53
CA THR A 222 0.18 13.00 18.97
C THR A 222 -0.58 11.91 19.73
N ALA A 223 -0.02 11.40 20.83
CA ALA A 223 -0.77 10.64 21.82
C ALA A 223 -1.70 11.58 22.62
N SER A 224 -2.81 11.09 23.11
CA SER A 224 -3.97 11.85 23.60
C SER A 224 -3.74 12.98 24.63
N THR A 225 -2.56 13.09 25.22
CA THR A 225 -2.24 14.13 26.22
C THR A 225 -0.87 14.79 26.02
N LEU A 226 -0.07 14.33 25.06
CA LEU A 226 1.23 14.90 24.72
C LEU A 226 1.10 15.79 23.49
N THR A 227 1.42 17.06 23.62
CA THR A 227 1.53 17.96 22.47
C THR A 227 2.97 17.89 21.95
N VAL A 228 3.11 17.37 20.73
CA VAL A 228 4.37 17.34 20.00
C VAL A 228 4.30 18.43 18.94
N THR A 229 5.15 19.44 19.05
CA THR A 229 5.15 20.58 18.16
C THR A 229 6.45 20.62 17.38
N ARG A 230 6.36 20.75 16.06
CA ARG A 230 7.51 21.07 15.22
C ARG A 230 7.85 22.55 15.42
N THR A 231 9.04 22.83 15.94
CA THR A 231 9.55 24.21 16.13
C THR A 231 10.38 24.68 14.94
N SER A 232 11.04 23.76 14.26
CA SER A 232 11.75 24.00 13.00
C SER A 232 11.80 22.74 12.14
N ASN A 233 12.41 22.81 10.97
CA ASN A 233 12.59 21.65 10.09
C ASN A 233 13.36 20.48 10.75
N THR A 234 14.10 20.76 11.83
CA THR A 234 14.95 19.80 12.51
C THR A 234 14.67 19.67 14.00
N GLU A 235 13.66 20.37 14.53
CA GLU A 235 13.40 20.43 15.96
C GLU A 235 11.96 20.06 16.32
N ILE A 236 11.83 19.21 17.32
CA ILE A 236 10.56 18.78 17.92
C ILE A 236 10.57 19.21 19.39
N ALA A 237 9.54 19.94 19.81
CA ALA A 237 9.30 20.28 21.21
C ALA A 237 8.16 19.43 21.80
N PHE A 238 8.30 19.06 23.05
CA PHE A 238 7.32 18.29 23.81
C PHE A 238 6.74 19.15 24.93
N SER A 239 5.41 19.30 24.95
CA SER A 239 4.71 20.10 25.97
C SER A 239 3.36 19.51 26.35
N GLY A 240 2.83 19.91 27.50
CA GLY A 240 1.43 19.75 27.90
C GLY A 240 0.98 18.37 28.35
N ALA A 241 1.88 17.47 28.77
CA ALA A 241 1.51 16.13 29.16
C ALA A 241 1.28 15.93 30.67
N THR A 242 0.29 15.11 31.01
CA THR A 242 0.13 14.56 32.37
C THR A 242 0.90 13.24 32.46
N TYR A 243 1.91 13.16 33.31
CA TYR A 243 2.74 11.95 33.46
C TYR A 243 2.19 11.00 34.54
N PRO A 244 2.44 9.67 34.44
CA PRO A 244 3.25 8.96 33.43
C PRO A 244 2.49 8.74 32.11
N LEU A 245 3.22 8.78 30.99
CA LEU A 245 2.70 8.58 29.64
C LEU A 245 2.90 7.15 29.15
N THR A 246 1.87 6.57 28.58
CA THR A 246 1.92 5.27 27.90
C THR A 246 1.22 5.37 26.54
N GLY A 247 1.77 4.74 25.53
CA GLY A 247 1.14 4.70 24.20
C GLY A 247 2.13 4.51 23.06
N ASN A 248 1.59 4.33 21.85
CA ASN A 248 2.37 4.21 20.63
C ASN A 248 2.16 5.46 19.78
N ILE A 249 3.25 6.01 19.28
CA ILE A 249 3.27 7.16 18.38
C ILE A 249 4.00 6.74 17.12
N THR A 250 3.52 7.17 15.96
CA THR A 250 4.21 6.95 14.69
C THR A 250 4.74 8.29 14.21
N LEU A 251 6.07 8.39 14.03
CA LEU A 251 6.74 9.55 13.48
C LEU A 251 7.18 9.23 12.05
N PRO A 252 6.52 9.77 11.02
CA PRO A 252 6.98 9.64 9.64
C PRO A 252 8.19 10.57 9.44
N LEU A 253 9.38 9.99 9.30
CA LEU A 253 10.61 10.73 9.13
C LEU A 253 11.50 10.07 8.07
N ALA A 254 11.95 10.84 7.10
CA ALA A 254 12.82 10.39 6.02
C ALA A 254 12.26 9.17 5.24
N GLY A 255 10.95 9.15 4.98
CA GLY A 255 10.28 8.06 4.27
C GLY A 255 10.10 6.77 5.07
N LYS A 256 10.36 6.79 6.37
CA LYS A 256 10.13 5.67 7.29
C LYS A 256 9.13 6.06 8.37
N ASP A 257 8.21 5.15 8.68
CA ASP A 257 7.32 5.28 9.83
C ASP A 257 8.04 4.75 11.08
N ILE A 258 8.57 5.67 11.89
CA ILE A 258 9.26 5.33 13.13
C ILE A 258 8.22 5.12 14.24
N LYS A 259 8.09 3.89 14.69
CA LYS A 259 7.19 3.54 15.80
C LYS A 259 7.89 3.82 17.13
N ILE A 260 7.31 4.70 17.93
CA ILE A 260 7.81 5.11 19.24
C ILE A 260 6.83 4.59 20.29
N THR A 261 7.29 3.68 21.13
CA THR A 261 6.46 3.09 22.20
C THR A 261 6.85 3.72 23.54
N LEU A 262 5.92 4.42 24.16
CA LEU A 262 6.08 4.98 25.49
C LEU A 262 5.54 3.99 26.53
N THR A 263 6.42 3.48 27.38
CA THR A 263 6.05 2.60 28.50
C THR A 263 6.27 3.34 29.80
N SER A 264 5.22 3.97 30.34
CA SER A 264 5.27 4.68 31.63
C SER A 264 6.36 5.77 31.70
N ALA A 265 6.47 6.63 30.68
CA ALA A 265 7.41 7.74 30.68
C ALA A 265 7.03 8.74 31.79
N ALA A 266 7.92 8.89 32.78
CA ALA A 266 7.65 9.62 34.03
C ALA A 266 7.70 11.15 33.89
N ASN A 267 8.34 11.68 32.85
CA ASN A 267 8.51 13.12 32.60
C ASN A 267 8.89 13.40 31.14
N ALA A 268 9.00 14.67 30.77
CA ALA A 268 9.38 15.10 29.42
C ALA A 268 10.76 14.58 28.99
N ALA A 269 11.73 14.53 29.90
CA ALA A 269 13.07 14.01 29.63
C ALA A 269 13.06 12.52 29.26
N ALA A 270 12.16 11.72 29.87
CA ALA A 270 11.99 10.32 29.53
C ALA A 270 11.35 10.16 28.14
N VAL A 271 10.40 11.02 27.78
CA VAL A 271 9.78 11.03 26.45
C VAL A 271 10.80 11.41 25.38
N SER A 272 11.52 12.49 25.55
CA SER A 272 12.54 12.94 24.59
C SER A 272 13.67 11.92 24.41
N ALA A 273 14.04 11.19 25.48
CA ALA A 273 15.04 10.12 25.40
C ALA A 273 14.55 8.92 24.57
N VAL A 274 13.27 8.54 24.70
CA VAL A 274 12.67 7.47 23.89
C VAL A 274 12.58 7.88 22.42
N TYR A 275 12.18 9.12 22.12
CA TYR A 275 12.19 9.68 20.77
C TYR A 275 13.58 9.66 20.15
N LYS A 276 14.59 10.17 20.90
CA LYS A 276 15.99 10.11 20.47
C LYS A 276 16.41 8.69 20.11
N SER A 277 16.22 7.74 21.00
CA SER A 277 16.64 6.35 20.79
C SER A 277 15.93 5.70 19.61
N ALA A 278 14.63 5.96 19.42
CA ALA A 278 13.86 5.43 18.31
C ALA A 278 14.31 6.02 16.96
N ILE A 279 14.58 7.31 16.91
CA ILE A 279 15.07 8.00 15.70
C ILE A 279 16.47 7.48 15.33
N GLU A 280 17.40 7.43 16.28
CA GLU A 280 18.77 6.97 16.05
C GLU A 280 18.82 5.49 15.63
N ALA A 281 17.94 4.66 16.18
CA ALA A 281 17.83 3.25 15.81
C ALA A 281 17.22 3.06 14.39
N ALA A 282 16.23 3.88 14.02
CA ALA A 282 15.57 3.79 12.73
C ALA A 282 16.37 4.43 11.59
N LEU A 283 17.15 5.46 11.89
CA LEU A 283 17.93 6.25 10.95
C LEU A 283 19.41 6.28 11.35
N PRO A 284 20.17 5.24 11.07
CA PRO A 284 21.62 5.24 11.28
C PRO A 284 22.25 6.42 10.54
N GLY A 285 22.94 7.32 11.26
CA GLY A 285 23.53 8.53 10.70
C GLY A 285 22.79 9.83 11.04
N VAL A 286 21.70 9.76 11.81
CA VAL A 286 21.07 10.91 12.44
C VAL A 286 21.47 10.95 13.92
N LEU A 287 21.96 12.08 14.40
CA LEU A 287 22.15 12.33 15.83
C LEU A 287 20.97 13.17 16.33
N ALA A 288 20.25 12.66 17.29
CA ALA A 288 19.26 13.44 18.01
C ALA A 288 19.85 13.98 19.32
N THR A 289 19.94 15.30 19.45
CA THR A 289 20.37 15.96 20.70
C THR A 289 19.16 16.46 21.47
N ILE A 290 19.19 16.31 22.79
CA ILE A 290 18.14 16.79 23.68
C ILE A 290 18.64 18.05 24.34
N SER A 291 17.89 19.15 24.22
CA SER A 291 18.10 20.38 24.98
C SER A 291 16.92 20.62 25.89
N HIS A 292 17.22 20.89 27.16
CA HIS A 292 16.20 21.25 28.14
C HIS A 292 15.93 22.74 28.06
N SER A 293 14.71 23.13 27.78
CA SER A 293 14.28 24.53 27.84
C SER A 293 13.79 24.85 29.24
N SER A 294 14.33 25.92 29.83
CA SER A 294 13.87 26.44 31.13
C SER A 294 12.53 27.21 31.06
N GLY A 295 11.79 27.12 29.95
CA GLY A 295 10.53 27.83 29.70
C GLY A 295 9.35 26.89 29.40
N SER A 296 8.22 27.47 29.00
CA SER A 296 6.93 26.78 28.73
C SER A 296 6.94 25.75 27.60
N LEU A 297 8.05 25.57 26.91
CA LEU A 297 8.16 24.73 25.71
C LEU A 297 8.68 23.30 25.99
N GLY A 298 8.95 22.89 27.21
CA GLY A 298 9.42 21.54 27.51
C GLY A 298 10.75 21.17 26.84
N ASP A 299 11.07 19.89 26.79
CA ASP A 299 12.31 19.40 26.16
C ASP A 299 12.23 19.46 24.63
N ILE A 300 13.36 19.85 24.01
CA ILE A 300 13.49 19.92 22.55
C ILE A 300 14.44 18.83 22.09
N VAL A 301 14.00 18.04 21.11
CA VAL A 301 14.86 17.09 20.37
C VAL A 301 15.26 17.75 19.07
N THR A 302 16.54 18.04 18.92
CA THR A 302 17.14 18.60 17.70
C THR A 302 17.78 17.47 16.91
N LEU A 303 17.39 17.33 15.66
CA LEU A 303 17.99 16.38 14.73
C LEU A 303 19.18 17.02 14.06
N SER A 304 20.33 16.42 14.22
CA SER A 304 21.55 16.82 13.55
C SER A 304 22.18 15.63 12.84
N LYS A 305 23.02 15.93 11.93
CA LYS A 305 23.73 15.01 11.09
C LYS A 305 24.90 14.39 11.85
N VAL A 306 25.10 13.07 11.73
CA VAL A 306 26.30 12.39 12.23
C VAL A 306 27.22 12.06 11.08
N ALA A 307 28.50 12.31 11.28
CA ALA A 307 29.56 11.76 10.46
C ALA A 307 29.53 10.22 10.55
N THR A 308 29.11 9.54 9.48
CA THR A 308 29.28 8.09 9.40
C THR A 308 30.73 7.78 9.09
N THR A 309 31.42 7.26 10.07
CA THR A 309 32.83 6.85 9.94
C THR A 309 33.01 5.57 9.11
N ASN A 310 31.97 4.77 8.94
CA ASN A 310 31.98 3.53 8.13
C ASN A 310 30.55 3.25 7.64
N GLY A 311 30.19 3.59 6.42
CA GLY A 311 28.85 3.27 5.93
C GLY A 311 28.66 3.45 4.44
N SER A 312 27.66 2.80 3.92
CA SER A 312 27.10 3.06 2.61
C SER A 312 25.95 4.05 2.76
N LEU A 313 25.92 5.02 1.86
CA LEU A 313 24.77 5.89 1.67
C LEU A 313 23.72 5.13 0.88
N GLU A 314 22.49 5.05 1.41
CA GLU A 314 21.35 4.45 0.72
C GLU A 314 20.32 5.52 0.43
N ILE A 315 20.00 5.68 -0.87
CA ILE A 315 18.98 6.62 -1.34
C ILE A 315 17.92 5.83 -2.09
N LYS A 316 16.65 6.04 -1.73
CA LYS A 316 15.53 5.45 -2.46
C LYS A 316 15.02 6.45 -3.50
N LEU A 317 15.23 6.13 -4.78
CA LEU A 317 14.77 6.91 -5.92
C LEU A 317 13.80 6.06 -6.73
N ASN A 318 12.55 6.50 -6.89
CA ASN A 318 11.50 5.77 -7.61
C ASN A 318 11.44 4.27 -7.20
N ASP A 319 11.35 4.00 -5.90
CA ASP A 319 11.38 2.66 -5.29
C ASP A 319 12.67 1.85 -5.51
N LYS A 320 13.64 2.38 -6.23
CA LYS A 320 14.95 1.77 -6.41
C LYS A 320 15.93 2.27 -5.35
N LEU A 321 16.56 1.32 -4.66
CA LEU A 321 17.56 1.63 -3.65
C LEU A 321 18.92 1.82 -4.32
N VAL A 322 19.46 3.03 -4.27
CA VAL A 322 20.81 3.36 -4.74
C VAL A 322 21.74 3.36 -3.54
N LYS A 323 22.79 2.53 -3.60
CA LYS A 323 23.81 2.43 -2.54
C LYS A 323 25.10 3.06 -3.02
N VAL A 324 25.66 3.92 -2.17
CA VAL A 324 26.96 4.58 -2.40
C VAL A 324 27.87 4.27 -1.22
N ASP A 325 29.07 3.79 -1.48
CA ASP A 325 30.07 3.65 -0.44
C ASP A 325 30.68 5.03 -0.14
N VAL A 326 30.52 5.47 1.10
CA VAL A 326 31.03 6.75 1.61
C VAL A 326 32.11 6.54 2.68
N ALA A 327 32.55 5.30 2.86
CA ALA A 327 33.62 5.00 3.79
C ALA A 327 34.94 5.58 3.27
N PRO A 328 35.69 6.33 4.09
CA PRO A 328 37.01 6.75 3.71
C PRO A 328 37.93 5.53 3.56
N PRO A 329 38.96 5.61 2.72
CA PRO A 329 39.92 4.52 2.58
C PRO A 329 40.49 4.12 3.94
N ALA A 330 40.62 2.82 4.17
CA ALA A 330 41.06 2.31 5.46
C ALA A 330 42.47 2.73 5.80
N LEU A 331 42.66 3.19 7.02
CA LEU A 331 43.99 3.42 7.60
C LEU A 331 44.64 2.07 7.94
N SER A 332 45.83 1.83 7.45
CA SER A 332 46.59 0.63 7.76
C SER A 332 48.07 0.95 8.00
N THR A 333 48.80 0.01 8.57
CA THR A 333 50.27 0.03 8.75
C THR A 333 50.80 1.37 9.25
N ILE A 334 50.82 1.54 10.57
CA ILE A 334 51.49 2.70 11.20
C ILE A 334 52.86 2.26 11.69
N ASN A 335 53.89 2.98 11.26
CA ASN A 335 55.23 2.81 11.75
C ASN A 335 55.75 4.18 12.25
N ASP A 336 55.98 4.30 13.54
CA ASP A 336 56.46 5.49 14.18
C ASP A 336 57.85 5.26 14.76
N THR A 337 58.83 5.87 14.14
CA THR A 337 60.25 5.84 14.59
C THR A 337 60.62 7.11 15.36
N SER A 338 59.70 8.06 15.47
CA SER A 338 59.95 9.36 16.09
C SER A 338 59.68 9.44 17.60
N GLY A 339 59.01 8.42 18.15
CA GLY A 339 58.56 8.47 19.54
C GLY A 339 57.41 9.44 19.81
N ALA A 340 56.73 9.93 18.76
CA ALA A 340 55.54 10.74 18.91
C ALA A 340 54.33 9.91 19.39
N ASN A 341 54.54 8.58 19.49
CA ASN A 341 53.49 7.61 19.88
C ASN A 341 52.21 7.76 19.05
N VAL A 342 52.37 7.72 17.73
CA VAL A 342 51.26 7.75 16.81
C VAL A 342 50.62 6.36 16.73
N SER A 343 49.37 6.27 17.08
CA SER A 343 48.62 5.02 17.09
C SER A 343 47.31 5.17 16.32
N ARG A 344 46.79 4.04 15.85
CA ARG A 344 45.48 3.97 15.22
C ARG A 344 44.41 3.98 16.30
N THR A 345 43.49 4.96 16.24
CA THR A 345 42.33 5.01 17.14
C THR A 345 41.09 4.32 16.52
N SER A 346 40.92 4.47 15.19
CA SER A 346 39.85 3.81 14.43
C SER A 346 40.29 3.57 12.98
N GLY A 347 39.38 3.06 12.13
CA GLY A 347 39.61 2.87 10.69
C GLY A 347 40.03 4.14 9.94
N ASN A 348 39.70 5.29 10.47
CA ASN A 348 39.89 6.60 9.85
C ASN A 348 40.48 7.66 10.80
N SER A 349 41.07 7.26 11.89
CA SER A 349 41.69 8.22 12.81
C SER A 349 42.99 7.75 13.43
N LEU A 350 43.89 8.68 13.58
CA LEU A 350 45.20 8.57 14.22
C LEU A 350 45.22 9.39 15.50
N THR A 351 45.75 8.87 16.58
CA THR A 351 46.07 9.62 17.78
C THR A 351 47.54 9.83 17.90
N VAL A 352 47.96 11.08 18.08
CA VAL A 352 49.31 11.47 18.41
C VAL A 352 49.35 11.69 19.91
N SER A 353 50.21 11.00 20.63
CA SER A 353 50.32 11.07 22.09
C SER A 353 51.59 11.79 22.56
N ALA A 354 52.27 12.54 21.67
CA ALA A 354 53.43 13.33 22.04
C ALA A 354 53.08 14.37 23.11
N SER A 355 54.03 14.73 23.97
CA SER A 355 53.82 15.64 25.09
C SER A 355 53.31 17.02 24.64
N THR A 356 52.31 17.55 25.37
CA THR A 356 51.75 18.91 25.17
C THR A 356 52.49 20.01 25.93
N SER A 357 53.37 19.65 26.86
CA SER A 357 54.09 20.58 27.71
C SER A 357 55.59 20.30 27.68
N GLY A 358 56.31 21.06 26.99
CA GLY A 358 57.73 21.41 27.00
C GLY A 358 58.83 20.44 27.50
N SER A 359 58.52 19.24 27.93
CA SER A 359 59.44 18.22 28.38
C SER A 359 59.19 16.91 27.66
N ALA A 360 60.19 16.44 26.91
CA ALA A 360 60.19 15.19 26.17
C ALA A 360 59.07 15.07 25.14
N GLY A 361 59.06 15.94 24.16
CA GLY A 361 58.34 15.78 22.91
C GLY A 361 58.86 14.58 22.11
N ALA A 362 58.33 14.35 20.97
CA ALA A 362 58.76 13.34 20.03
C ALA A 362 60.29 13.45 19.76
N GLY A 363 61.00 12.36 19.64
CA GLY A 363 62.38 12.34 19.12
C GLY A 363 62.38 12.67 17.63
N ALA A 364 63.59 12.94 17.08
CA ALA A 364 63.69 13.09 15.63
C ALA A 364 63.46 11.74 14.94
N GLY A 365 62.60 11.67 13.97
CA GLY A 365 62.28 10.47 13.25
C GLY A 365 61.20 10.68 12.20
N THR A 366 60.53 9.60 11.78
CA THR A 366 59.44 9.67 10.81
C THR A 366 58.22 8.87 11.28
N VAL A 367 57.05 9.37 10.99
CA VAL A 367 55.78 8.66 11.11
C VAL A 367 55.32 8.24 9.71
N SER A 368 55.24 6.95 9.48
CA SER A 368 54.75 6.41 8.21
C SER A 368 53.43 5.66 8.40
N PHE A 369 52.49 5.84 7.50
CA PHE A 369 51.19 5.17 7.53
C PHE A 369 50.62 5.04 6.12
N LEU A 370 49.66 4.10 5.92
CA LEU A 370 48.93 3.95 4.68
C LEU A 370 47.48 4.34 4.86
N ILE A 371 46.96 5.07 3.88
CA ILE A 371 45.51 5.32 3.70
C ILE A 371 45.09 4.72 2.36
N GLY A 372 44.31 3.65 2.39
CA GLY A 372 44.08 2.84 1.20
C GLY A 372 45.41 2.30 0.68
N ASP A 373 45.72 2.54 -0.60
CA ASP A 373 46.96 2.10 -1.27
C ASP A 373 48.08 3.17 -1.24
N LYS A 374 47.82 4.35 -0.67
CA LYS A 374 48.81 5.45 -0.60
C LYS A 374 49.57 5.44 0.70
N SER A 375 50.92 5.50 0.59
CA SER A 375 51.80 5.63 1.73
C SER A 375 52.18 7.08 2.02
N PHE A 376 52.20 7.42 3.30
CA PHE A 376 52.58 8.73 3.82
C PHE A 376 53.80 8.58 4.70
N SER A 377 54.67 9.58 4.65
CA SER A 377 55.83 9.66 5.54
C SER A 377 55.96 11.14 6.01
N VAL A 378 55.83 11.35 7.29
CA VAL A 378 55.89 12.67 7.92
C VAL A 378 57.11 12.73 8.82
N ALA A 379 58.01 13.64 8.51
CA ALA A 379 59.17 13.89 9.37
C ALA A 379 58.76 14.61 10.65
N VAL A 380 59.29 14.17 11.78
CA VAL A 380 59.06 14.74 13.10
C VAL A 380 60.39 15.24 13.65
N ALA A 381 60.48 16.50 14.06
CA ALA A 381 61.67 17.07 14.63
C ALA A 381 61.83 16.68 16.11
N ASN A 382 63.04 16.83 16.63
CA ASN A 382 63.30 16.58 18.05
C ASN A 382 62.50 17.59 18.94
N ALA A 383 61.83 17.09 19.95
CA ALA A 383 61.00 17.86 20.88
C ALA A 383 59.77 18.56 20.24
N GLU A 384 59.26 18.05 19.12
CA GLU A 384 58.08 18.59 18.45
C GLU A 384 56.80 18.33 19.27
N LEU A 385 55.92 19.33 19.33
CA LEU A 385 54.69 19.26 20.12
C LEU A 385 53.62 18.40 19.42
N GLN A 386 52.74 17.73 20.19
CA GLN A 386 51.62 16.95 19.74
C GLN A 386 50.80 17.63 18.64
N ALA A 387 50.43 18.90 18.86
CA ALA A 387 49.62 19.66 17.91
C ALA A 387 50.34 19.89 16.58
N THR A 388 51.66 20.10 16.59
CA THR A 388 52.48 20.30 15.37
C THR A 388 52.60 19.01 14.59
N VAL A 389 52.87 17.89 15.25
CA VAL A 389 52.93 16.57 14.59
C VAL A 389 51.57 16.22 13.94
N ALA A 390 50.47 16.44 14.67
CA ALA A 390 49.14 16.22 14.15
C ALA A 390 48.79 17.16 12.96
N ALA A 391 49.24 18.41 13.00
CA ALA A 391 49.10 19.36 11.90
C ALA A 391 49.95 18.99 10.67
N ASN A 392 51.16 18.46 10.87
CA ASN A 392 52.01 17.98 9.80
C ASN A 392 51.41 16.73 9.12
N ILE A 393 50.84 15.81 9.89
CA ILE A 393 50.08 14.65 9.37
C ILE A 393 48.88 15.13 8.54
N LYS A 394 48.11 16.09 9.05
CA LYS A 394 47.00 16.70 8.31
C LYS A 394 47.49 17.28 6.98
N THR A 395 48.53 18.09 7.00
CA THR A 395 49.07 18.73 5.79
C THR A 395 49.56 17.71 4.78
N ALA A 396 50.18 16.61 5.24
CA ALA A 396 50.60 15.52 4.35
C ALA A 396 49.42 14.84 3.64
N ILE A 397 48.32 14.62 4.37
CA ILE A 397 47.09 13.99 3.80
C ILE A 397 46.40 14.98 2.85
N ASP A 398 46.25 16.25 3.23
CA ASP A 398 45.62 17.30 2.40
C ASP A 398 46.35 17.48 1.07
N ASN A 399 47.71 17.51 1.11
CA ASN A 399 48.54 17.64 -0.10
C ASN A 399 48.45 16.45 -1.05
N ALA A 400 47.99 15.31 -0.59
CA ALA A 400 47.89 14.12 -1.41
C ALA A 400 46.62 14.11 -2.30
N SER A 401 45.70 15.06 -2.13
CA SER A 401 44.46 15.21 -2.94
C SER A 401 43.67 13.90 -3.06
N LEU A 402 43.47 13.22 -1.92
CA LEU A 402 42.73 11.93 -1.87
C LEU A 402 41.22 12.09 -1.83
N GLY A 403 40.69 13.30 -1.95
CA GLY A 403 39.27 13.54 -1.73
C GLY A 403 38.85 13.31 -0.27
N LEU A 404 39.73 13.68 0.67
CA LEU A 404 39.50 13.53 2.09
C LEU A 404 39.48 14.89 2.79
N THR A 405 38.51 15.08 3.69
CA THR A 405 38.54 16.19 4.65
C THR A 405 39.23 15.72 5.92
N VAL A 406 40.27 16.42 6.32
CA VAL A 406 41.05 16.06 7.50
C VAL A 406 40.83 17.08 8.62
N THR A 407 40.47 16.59 9.79
CA THR A 407 40.28 17.40 11.00
C THR A 407 41.27 17.01 12.10
N VAL A 408 41.75 17.97 12.85
CA VAL A 408 42.64 17.73 13.99
C VAL A 408 42.00 18.32 15.26
N SER A 409 41.84 17.48 16.28
CA SER A 409 41.31 17.88 17.57
C SER A 409 42.06 17.16 18.69
N SER A 410 42.64 17.89 19.61
CA SER A 410 43.37 17.36 20.79
C SER A 410 44.33 16.22 20.46
N GLY A 411 45.12 16.36 19.37
CA GLY A 411 46.07 15.36 18.94
C GLY A 411 45.48 14.17 18.16
N VAL A 412 44.19 14.16 17.93
CA VAL A 412 43.52 13.16 17.08
C VAL A 412 43.35 13.73 15.69
N VAL A 413 43.88 13.06 14.70
CA VAL A 413 43.72 13.36 13.28
C VAL A 413 42.65 12.41 12.72
N THR A 414 41.53 12.97 12.34
CA THR A 414 40.42 12.19 11.74
C THR A 414 40.27 12.60 10.28
N PHE A 415 40.10 11.65 9.40
CA PHE A 415 39.85 11.89 7.99
C PHE A 415 38.58 11.21 7.53
N VAL A 416 37.85 11.91 6.69
CA VAL A 416 36.56 11.49 6.11
C VAL A 416 36.58 11.79 4.63
N GLN A 417 35.78 11.09 3.84
CA GLN A 417 35.65 11.40 2.42
C GLN A 417 35.10 12.82 2.27
N ASP A 418 35.63 13.63 1.36
CA ASP A 418 35.10 14.96 1.11
C ASP A 418 33.75 14.91 0.37
N ASP A 419 32.99 15.99 0.51
CA ASP A 419 31.64 16.07 -0.04
C ASP A 419 31.65 15.94 -1.59
N ALA A 420 32.68 16.46 -2.27
CA ALA A 420 32.79 16.39 -3.73
C ALA A 420 33.02 14.94 -4.20
N THR A 421 33.80 14.16 -3.48
CA THR A 421 34.02 12.73 -3.77
C THR A 421 32.75 11.92 -3.51
N VAL A 422 32.05 12.17 -2.39
CA VAL A 422 30.77 11.52 -2.08
C VAL A 422 29.74 11.82 -3.18
N LEU A 423 29.64 13.06 -3.62
CA LEU A 423 28.70 13.46 -4.69
C LEU A 423 29.07 12.86 -6.04
N THR A 424 30.35 12.77 -6.37
CA THR A 424 30.81 12.08 -7.58
C THR A 424 30.46 10.60 -7.56
N ASN A 425 30.66 9.94 -6.42
CA ASN A 425 30.30 8.53 -6.25
C ASN A 425 28.76 8.35 -6.29
N LEU A 426 28.01 9.27 -5.73
CA LEU A 426 26.55 9.29 -5.80
C LEU A 426 26.05 9.44 -7.24
N SER A 427 26.62 10.38 -8.01
CA SER A 427 26.28 10.55 -9.42
C SER A 427 26.51 9.25 -10.20
N LYS A 428 27.69 8.65 -10.06
CA LYS A 428 28.02 7.36 -10.70
C LYS A 428 27.07 6.24 -10.27
N ALA A 429 26.68 6.20 -9.00
CA ALA A 429 25.77 5.20 -8.49
C ALA A 429 24.34 5.38 -9.02
N ILE A 430 23.86 6.62 -9.18
CA ILE A 430 22.58 6.94 -9.81
C ILE A 430 22.59 6.51 -11.27
N ASP A 431 23.66 6.82 -12.02
CA ASP A 431 23.83 6.42 -13.40
C ASP A 431 23.88 4.89 -13.55
N ALA A 432 24.64 4.22 -12.67
CA ALA A 432 24.75 2.76 -12.65
C ALA A 432 23.44 2.07 -12.27
N ALA A 433 22.65 2.70 -11.41
CA ALA A 433 21.35 2.19 -10.99
C ALA A 433 20.29 2.29 -12.10
N LYS A 434 20.55 3.07 -13.16
CA LYS A 434 19.64 3.29 -14.29
C LYS A 434 18.23 3.67 -13.79
N VAL A 435 18.17 4.65 -12.87
CA VAL A 435 16.89 5.19 -12.41
C VAL A 435 16.32 6.06 -13.52
N PRO A 436 15.17 5.72 -14.13
CA PRO A 436 14.70 6.41 -15.31
C PRO A 436 14.46 7.90 -15.06
N GLY A 437 15.04 8.74 -15.90
CA GLY A 437 14.84 10.19 -15.89
C GLY A 437 15.51 10.95 -14.75
N VAL A 438 16.24 10.30 -13.85
CA VAL A 438 16.94 10.98 -12.74
C VAL A 438 18.40 11.21 -13.11
N TYR A 439 18.87 12.44 -12.93
CA TYR A 439 20.26 12.82 -13.17
C TYR A 439 20.72 13.87 -12.16
N MET A 440 22.01 13.96 -11.93
CA MET A 440 22.63 15.01 -11.10
C MET A 440 23.25 16.08 -12.00
N THR A 441 22.98 17.34 -11.67
CA THR A 441 23.63 18.50 -12.31
C THR A 441 24.38 19.32 -11.28
N GLU A 442 25.60 19.73 -11.63
CA GLU A 442 26.35 20.73 -10.87
C GLU A 442 25.87 22.13 -11.26
N SER A 443 25.68 23.01 -10.28
CA SER A 443 25.29 24.40 -10.53
C SER A 443 26.43 25.15 -11.21
N THR A 444 26.15 25.74 -12.36
CA THR A 444 27.11 26.60 -13.06
C THR A 444 27.32 27.96 -12.39
N THR A 445 26.38 28.35 -11.50
CA THR A 445 26.43 29.65 -10.80
C THR A 445 27.07 29.55 -9.42
N THR A 446 27.05 28.39 -8.78
CA THR A 446 27.62 28.16 -7.46
C THR A 446 28.37 26.83 -7.48
N PRO A 447 29.69 26.84 -7.76
CA PRO A 447 30.49 25.61 -7.80
C PRO A 447 30.36 24.80 -6.51
N GLY A 448 30.25 23.49 -6.66
CA GLY A 448 30.03 22.57 -5.53
C GLY A 448 28.58 22.44 -5.08
N THR A 449 27.63 23.09 -5.75
CA THR A 449 26.20 22.89 -5.53
C THR A 449 25.68 21.90 -6.56
N PHE A 450 25.02 20.85 -6.11
CA PHE A 450 24.44 19.83 -6.98
C PHE A 450 22.93 19.77 -6.80
N SER A 451 22.23 19.48 -7.86
CA SER A 451 20.80 19.22 -7.83
C SER A 451 20.52 17.87 -8.47
N ILE A 452 19.63 17.11 -7.88
CA ILE A 452 19.05 15.95 -8.53
C ILE A 452 17.79 16.43 -9.22
N ALA A 453 17.76 16.28 -10.52
CA ALA A 453 16.62 16.63 -11.35
C ALA A 453 16.08 15.39 -12.02
N LYS A 454 14.79 15.41 -12.28
CA LYS A 454 14.13 14.42 -13.10
C LYS A 454 13.81 15.09 -14.43
N HIS A 455 14.27 14.51 -15.54
CA HIS A 455 13.88 15.00 -16.85
C HIS A 455 12.37 15.07 -16.96
N ALA A 456 11.83 16.17 -17.49
CA ALA A 456 10.46 16.20 -17.98
C ALA A 456 10.25 15.00 -18.88
N PHE A 457 9.08 14.41 -18.80
CA PHE A 457 8.73 13.39 -19.77
C PHE A 457 8.50 14.06 -21.12
N GLY A 458 9.34 13.75 -22.10
CA GLY A 458 9.28 14.38 -23.41
C GLY A 458 10.29 13.80 -24.39
N ALA A 459 10.38 14.45 -25.54
CA ALA A 459 11.22 14.02 -26.66
C ALA A 459 11.95 15.21 -27.33
N LYS A 460 12.20 16.31 -26.58
CA LYS A 460 12.84 17.53 -27.11
C LYS A 460 14.32 17.33 -27.40
N THR A 461 14.98 16.45 -26.65
CA THR A 461 16.37 16.06 -26.85
C THR A 461 16.47 14.55 -27.06
N ALA A 462 17.60 14.07 -27.59
CA ALA A 462 17.84 12.63 -27.73
C ALA A 462 17.90 11.93 -26.36
N GLU A 463 18.47 12.59 -25.36
CA GLU A 463 18.56 12.07 -23.98
C GLU A 463 17.19 11.97 -23.31
N GLU A 464 16.36 13.01 -23.45
CA GLU A 464 14.95 12.95 -22.98
C GLU A 464 14.18 11.81 -23.66
N ALA A 465 14.36 11.64 -24.98
CA ALA A 465 13.70 10.57 -25.72
C ALA A 465 14.13 9.18 -25.27
N LEU A 466 15.41 8.96 -24.97
CA LEU A 466 15.91 7.69 -24.41
C LEU A 466 15.40 7.45 -22.98
N SER A 467 15.35 8.51 -22.17
CA SER A 467 14.73 8.44 -20.84
C SER A 467 13.24 8.11 -20.92
N ALA A 468 12.53 8.76 -21.85
CA ALA A 468 11.11 8.51 -22.10
C ALA A 468 10.85 7.05 -22.51
N LEU A 469 11.70 6.45 -23.36
CA LEU A 469 11.59 5.03 -23.73
C LEU A 469 11.58 4.12 -22.52
N THR A 470 12.54 4.27 -21.62
CA THR A 470 12.63 3.45 -20.43
C THR A 470 11.40 3.62 -19.51
N ARG A 471 10.91 4.87 -19.38
CA ARG A 471 9.71 5.17 -18.56
C ARG A 471 8.44 4.60 -19.18
N ILE A 472 8.31 4.65 -20.51
CA ILE A 472 7.20 4.05 -21.24
C ILE A 472 7.21 2.52 -21.07
N ASP A 473 8.38 1.88 -21.21
CA ASP A 473 8.49 0.42 -21.04
C ASP A 473 8.07 -0.01 -19.63
N ILE A 474 8.46 0.73 -18.58
CA ILE A 474 8.02 0.50 -17.20
C ILE A 474 6.50 0.72 -17.05
N ALA A 475 5.95 1.77 -17.68
CA ALA A 475 4.52 2.04 -17.64
C ALA A 475 3.70 0.92 -18.32
N ILE A 476 4.17 0.40 -19.45
CA ILE A 476 3.56 -0.74 -20.15
C ILE A 476 3.60 -1.99 -19.26
N GLU A 477 4.74 -2.27 -18.62
CA GLU A 477 4.88 -3.41 -17.70
C GLU A 477 3.89 -3.29 -16.54
N ALA A 478 3.82 -2.12 -15.91
CA ALA A 478 2.90 -1.87 -14.79
C ALA A 478 1.42 -2.06 -15.17
N ILE A 479 1.01 -1.65 -16.37
CA ILE A 479 -0.35 -1.88 -16.86
C ILE A 479 -0.57 -3.37 -17.17
N ASN A 480 0.39 -4.05 -17.79
CA ASN A 480 0.28 -5.48 -18.09
C ASN A 480 0.17 -6.33 -16.82
N ASP A 481 0.95 -6.01 -15.78
CA ASP A 481 0.85 -6.66 -14.47
C ASP A 481 -0.55 -6.48 -13.87
N GLN A 482 -1.09 -5.27 -13.96
CA GLN A 482 -2.43 -5.00 -13.47
C GLN A 482 -3.51 -5.74 -14.27
N ARG A 483 -3.41 -5.75 -15.60
CA ARG A 483 -4.32 -6.51 -16.47
C ARG A 483 -4.26 -8.00 -16.17
N SER A 484 -3.06 -8.54 -15.93
CA SER A 484 -2.87 -9.93 -15.53
C SER A 484 -3.57 -10.24 -14.20
N ALA A 485 -3.42 -9.36 -13.20
CA ALA A 485 -4.11 -9.50 -11.91
C ALA A 485 -5.63 -9.43 -12.06
N LEU A 486 -6.15 -8.48 -12.85
CA LEU A 486 -7.58 -8.35 -13.13
C LEU A 486 -8.12 -9.57 -13.88
N GLY A 487 -7.37 -10.10 -14.86
CA GLY A 487 -7.72 -11.32 -15.58
C GLY A 487 -7.82 -12.54 -14.65
N ALA A 488 -6.91 -12.66 -13.68
CA ALA A 488 -6.97 -13.72 -12.67
C ALA A 488 -8.23 -13.58 -11.79
N ILE A 489 -8.60 -12.35 -11.39
CA ILE A 489 -9.83 -12.09 -10.62
C ILE A 489 -11.07 -12.36 -11.48
N SER A 490 -11.09 -11.97 -12.76
CA SER A 490 -12.19 -12.26 -13.70
C SER A 490 -12.42 -13.76 -13.84
N ASN A 491 -11.35 -14.55 -14.00
CA ASN A 491 -11.46 -16.01 -14.02
C ASN A 491 -12.05 -16.57 -12.70
N ARG A 492 -11.59 -16.04 -11.55
CA ARG A 492 -12.13 -16.43 -10.24
C ARG A 492 -13.61 -16.09 -10.11
N LEU A 493 -14.03 -14.90 -10.57
CA LEU A 493 -15.44 -14.52 -10.61
C LEU A 493 -16.27 -15.45 -11.52
N THR A 494 -15.74 -15.83 -12.70
CA THR A 494 -16.39 -16.78 -13.60
C THR A 494 -16.64 -18.13 -12.92
N TYR A 495 -15.64 -18.69 -12.23
CA TYR A 495 -15.83 -19.93 -11.46
C TYR A 495 -16.83 -19.74 -10.32
N THR A 496 -16.82 -18.58 -9.67
CA THR A 496 -17.78 -18.25 -8.61
C THR A 496 -19.21 -18.17 -9.16
N VAL A 497 -19.43 -17.50 -10.29
CA VAL A 497 -20.73 -17.42 -11.00
C VAL A 497 -21.24 -18.81 -11.33
N ASN A 498 -20.40 -19.67 -11.92
CA ASN A 498 -20.76 -21.04 -12.27
C ASN A 498 -21.14 -21.86 -11.02
N ASN A 499 -20.36 -21.75 -9.96
CA ASN A 499 -20.63 -22.45 -8.69
C ASN A 499 -21.93 -21.96 -8.04
N LEU A 500 -22.13 -20.64 -7.93
CA LEU A 500 -23.34 -20.04 -7.39
C LEU A 500 -24.60 -20.47 -8.20
N THR A 501 -24.49 -20.48 -9.52
CA THR A 501 -25.58 -20.93 -10.41
C THR A 501 -25.97 -22.39 -10.12
N ASN A 502 -24.97 -23.26 -9.97
CA ASN A 502 -25.21 -24.67 -9.64
C ASN A 502 -25.84 -24.83 -8.25
N ILE A 503 -25.34 -24.06 -7.25
CA ILE A 503 -25.89 -24.09 -5.89
C ILE A 503 -27.35 -23.62 -5.90
N VAL A 504 -27.62 -22.45 -6.51
CA VAL A 504 -28.98 -21.89 -6.62
C VAL A 504 -29.92 -22.90 -7.28
N THR A 505 -29.52 -23.51 -8.39
CA THR A 505 -30.32 -24.52 -9.10
C THR A 505 -30.62 -25.72 -8.21
N ASN A 506 -29.62 -26.25 -7.50
CA ASN A 506 -29.80 -27.41 -6.62
C ASN A 506 -30.69 -27.08 -5.40
N LEU A 507 -30.58 -25.86 -4.85
CA LEU A 507 -31.43 -25.39 -3.76
C LEU A 507 -32.87 -25.18 -4.23
N ASP A 508 -33.08 -24.63 -5.44
CA ASP A 508 -34.41 -24.50 -6.04
C ASP A 508 -35.07 -25.86 -6.29
N ILE A 509 -34.33 -26.83 -6.84
CA ILE A 509 -34.81 -28.20 -6.99
C ILE A 509 -35.16 -28.82 -5.64
N SER A 510 -34.32 -28.62 -4.63
CA SER A 510 -34.54 -29.12 -3.27
C SER A 510 -35.78 -28.49 -2.62
N ARG A 511 -35.95 -27.18 -2.81
CA ARG A 511 -37.13 -26.46 -2.35
C ARG A 511 -38.39 -26.96 -3.08
N GLY A 512 -38.34 -27.15 -4.41
CA GLY A 512 -39.44 -27.66 -5.18
C GLY A 512 -39.87 -29.06 -4.73
N ARG A 513 -38.91 -29.96 -4.41
CA ARG A 513 -39.23 -31.29 -3.84
C ARG A 513 -40.01 -31.22 -2.52
N ILE A 514 -39.81 -30.18 -1.75
CA ILE A 514 -40.49 -29.96 -0.48
C ILE A 514 -41.86 -29.32 -0.70
N GLU A 515 -41.91 -28.23 -1.50
CA GLU A 515 -43.10 -27.39 -1.62
C GLU A 515 -44.05 -27.80 -2.77
N ASP A 516 -43.52 -28.32 -3.90
CA ASP A 516 -44.31 -28.49 -5.11
C ASP A 516 -45.30 -29.65 -5.01
N ALA A 517 -46.45 -29.46 -5.59
CA ALA A 517 -47.48 -30.49 -5.70
C ALA A 517 -47.34 -31.28 -7.01
N ASP A 518 -47.52 -32.59 -6.94
CA ASP A 518 -47.71 -33.43 -8.13
C ASP A 518 -49.11 -33.19 -8.71
N PHE A 519 -49.16 -32.50 -9.84
CA PHE A 519 -50.40 -32.12 -10.51
C PHE A 519 -51.28 -33.33 -10.86
N ALA A 520 -50.69 -34.45 -11.29
CA ALA A 520 -51.42 -35.66 -11.63
C ALA A 520 -52.08 -36.29 -10.39
N LEU A 521 -51.35 -36.39 -9.30
CA LEU A 521 -51.84 -36.91 -8.03
C LEU A 521 -52.94 -36.01 -7.44
N GLU A 522 -52.74 -34.70 -7.41
CA GLU A 522 -53.73 -33.78 -6.82
C GLU A 522 -54.98 -33.65 -7.72
N SER A 523 -54.86 -33.76 -9.05
CA SER A 523 -56.04 -33.85 -9.97
C SER A 523 -56.84 -35.11 -9.71
N ALA A 524 -56.18 -36.27 -9.52
CA ALA A 524 -56.84 -37.51 -9.17
C ALA A 524 -57.52 -37.42 -7.79
N ASN A 525 -56.87 -36.79 -6.81
CA ASN A 525 -57.42 -36.57 -5.47
C ASN A 525 -58.64 -35.63 -5.52
N MET A 526 -58.58 -34.58 -6.30
CA MET A 526 -59.71 -33.66 -6.54
C MET A 526 -60.90 -34.40 -7.17
N ALA A 527 -60.68 -35.18 -8.26
CA ALA A 527 -61.73 -35.95 -8.89
C ALA A 527 -62.35 -36.95 -7.90
N ARG A 528 -61.54 -37.70 -7.16
CA ARG A 528 -61.98 -38.62 -6.12
C ARG A 528 -62.83 -37.93 -5.04
N ALA A 529 -62.34 -36.80 -4.53
CA ALA A 529 -63.05 -36.05 -3.49
C ALA A 529 -64.39 -35.50 -4.02
N GLN A 530 -64.48 -35.09 -5.29
CA GLN A 530 -65.66 -34.61 -5.93
C GLN A 530 -66.71 -35.74 -6.09
N ILE A 531 -66.24 -36.92 -6.50
CA ILE A 531 -67.13 -38.13 -6.59
C ILE A 531 -67.63 -38.55 -5.21
N LEU A 532 -66.76 -38.56 -4.20
CA LEU A 532 -67.11 -38.90 -2.82
C LEU A 532 -68.07 -37.88 -2.20
N GLN A 533 -67.94 -36.59 -2.51
CA GLN A 533 -68.88 -35.55 -2.09
C GLN A 533 -70.27 -35.78 -2.71
N GLN A 534 -70.34 -36.06 -4.01
CA GLN A 534 -71.61 -36.39 -4.69
C GLN A 534 -72.25 -37.68 -4.10
N ALA A 535 -71.42 -38.69 -3.87
CA ALA A 535 -71.91 -39.93 -3.25
C ALA A 535 -72.38 -39.70 -1.81
N GLY A 536 -71.65 -38.90 -1.05
CA GLY A 536 -72.00 -38.54 0.33
C GLY A 536 -73.32 -37.78 0.44
N THR A 537 -73.58 -36.84 -0.50
CA THR A 537 -74.84 -36.13 -0.54
C THR A 537 -76.01 -37.06 -0.94
N ALA A 538 -75.80 -37.97 -1.89
CA ALA A 538 -76.78 -39.00 -2.27
C ALA A 538 -77.09 -39.95 -1.08
N MET A 539 -76.05 -40.41 -0.38
CA MET A 539 -76.23 -41.29 0.81
C MET A 539 -76.92 -40.55 1.96
N LEU A 540 -76.65 -39.23 2.14
CA LEU A 540 -77.32 -38.39 3.14
C LEU A 540 -78.82 -38.32 2.81
N ALA A 541 -79.17 -38.06 1.55
CA ALA A 541 -80.58 -38.06 1.06
C ALA A 541 -81.22 -39.42 1.33
N GLN A 542 -80.55 -40.55 1.01
CA GLN A 542 -81.07 -41.88 1.21
C GLN A 542 -81.27 -42.26 2.69
N ALA A 543 -80.30 -41.84 3.53
CA ALA A 543 -80.36 -42.04 4.99
C ALA A 543 -81.50 -41.27 5.65
N ASN A 544 -81.82 -40.06 5.11
CA ASN A 544 -82.98 -39.29 5.54
C ASN A 544 -84.30 -39.89 5.04
N ALA A 545 -84.40 -40.38 3.79
CA ALA A 545 -85.56 -41.00 3.24
C ALA A 545 -85.91 -42.30 3.99
N SER A 546 -84.96 -43.19 4.31
CA SER A 546 -85.18 -44.40 5.06
C SER A 546 -85.80 -44.19 6.46
N LYS A 547 -85.54 -43.01 7.09
CA LYS A 547 -86.19 -42.69 8.36
C LYS A 547 -87.64 -42.17 8.16
N GLN A 548 -87.92 -41.49 7.07
CA GLN A 548 -89.28 -41.08 6.73
C GLN A 548 -90.16 -42.26 6.44
N ASP A 549 -89.63 -43.30 5.74
CA ASP A 549 -90.30 -44.53 5.50
C ASP A 549 -90.69 -45.28 6.78
N VAL A 550 -89.76 -45.34 7.76
CA VAL A 550 -90.03 -45.91 9.09
C VAL A 550 -91.04 -45.07 9.88
N LEU A 551 -91.02 -43.73 9.80
CA LEU A 551 -92.02 -42.88 10.44
C LEU A 551 -93.39 -43.06 9.84
N SER A 552 -93.50 -43.30 8.55
CA SER A 552 -94.78 -43.58 7.82
C SER A 552 -95.37 -44.94 8.17
N LEU A 553 -94.54 -45.90 8.61
CA LEU A 553 -95.00 -47.23 9.04
C LEU A 553 -95.51 -47.28 10.49
N ILE A 554 -95.17 -46.21 11.30
CA ILE A 554 -95.59 -46.09 12.69
C ILE A 554 -96.85 -45.22 12.82
N LYS A 555 -97.24 -44.47 11.79
CA LYS A 555 -98.52 -43.80 11.68
C LYS A 555 -99.60 -44.76 11.09
#